data_226504954364323983cd96c5081a635b
#
_entry.id   226504954364323983cd96c5081a635b
#
_cell.length_a   1.000
_cell.length_b   1.000
_cell.length_c   1.000
_cell.angle_alpha   90.00
_cell.angle_beta   90.00
_cell.angle_gamma   90.00
#
_symmetry.space_group_name_H-M   'P 1'
#
loop_
_entity.id
_entity.type
_entity.pdbx_description
1 polymer ?
#
loop_
_entity_poly.entity_id
_entity_poly.type
_entity_poly.pdbx_seq_one_letter_code
_entity_poly.pdbx_strand_id
1 'polypeptide(L)'
;PLLPYTTLFRSRLDILVNNASVFYATPLASLTEAQWHDLIDSNLKAPLFLCQSALSHLRATQGTIVNIVDIHAQRPLREHVVYGPAKAGLAMLTRSLAKDLGPEIRVNGVAPGAILWPDAGIPEKLEQAIIRKTSLQRAGEPADVAKAVLFLVRDAPYVTGQIIAVDGGRSVGW
;
A
#
# COMPACT_ATOMS: atom_id res chain seq x y z
N PRO A 1 -32.97 2.12 9.66
CA PRO A 1 -32.80 2.38 8.25
C PRO A 1 -31.47 3.07 8.06
N LEU A 2 -30.54 2.32 7.46
CA LEU A 2 -29.28 2.86 6.99
C LEU A 2 -29.62 3.88 5.91
N LEU A 3 -29.56 5.12 6.28
CA LEU A 3 -29.77 6.22 5.39
C LEU A 3 -28.63 6.37 4.40
N PRO A 4 -28.89 7.01 3.37
CA PRO A 4 -28.58 6.85 1.99
C PRO A 4 -27.26 7.50 1.63
N TYR A 5 -26.18 7.23 2.36
CA TYR A 5 -24.83 7.51 1.86
C TYR A 5 -24.57 6.78 0.53
N THR A 6 -25.24 5.67 0.32
CA THR A 6 -25.25 4.96 -0.97
C THR A 6 -25.94 5.70 -2.09
N THR A 7 -26.76 6.72 -1.81
CA THR A 7 -27.50 7.45 -2.84
C THR A 7 -26.69 8.56 -3.50
N LEU A 8 -25.71 9.11 -2.81
CA LEU A 8 -24.84 10.19 -3.35
C LEU A 8 -23.69 9.65 -4.21
N PHE A 9 -23.32 8.37 -4.03
CA PHE A 9 -22.23 7.72 -4.78
C PHE A 9 -22.75 6.70 -5.80
N ARG A 10 -23.98 6.79 -6.22
CA ARG A 10 -24.78 5.75 -6.86
C ARG A 10 -24.36 5.27 -8.21
N SER A 11 -23.47 5.91 -8.89
CA SER A 11 -23.29 5.58 -10.30
C SER A 11 -21.85 5.60 -10.77
N ARG A 12 -20.88 5.93 -9.92
CA ARG A 12 -19.52 6.15 -10.41
C ARG A 12 -18.46 5.86 -9.37
N LEU A 13 -17.48 5.05 -9.74
CA LEU A 13 -16.24 4.84 -9.01
C LEU A 13 -15.08 5.03 -9.98
N ASP A 14 -14.30 6.06 -9.77
CA ASP A 14 -13.17 6.42 -10.63
C ASP A 14 -11.84 5.96 -10.05
N ILE A 15 -11.75 5.88 -8.73
CA ILE A 15 -10.49 5.64 -8.03
C ILE A 15 -10.74 4.68 -6.87
N LEU A 16 -9.94 3.63 -6.79
CA LEU A 16 -9.85 2.77 -5.62
C LEU A 16 -8.46 2.87 -5.01
N VAL A 17 -8.37 3.28 -3.75
CA VAL A 17 -7.12 3.29 -2.99
C VAL A 17 -7.17 2.24 -1.90
N ASN A 18 -6.40 1.17 -2.04
CA ASN A 18 -6.24 0.14 -1.02
C ASN A 18 -5.18 0.60 -0.02
N ASN A 19 -5.60 1.30 1.02
CA ASN A 19 -4.74 1.88 2.05
C ASN A 19 -4.77 1.12 3.38
N ALA A 20 -5.89 0.48 3.73
CA ALA A 20 -6.02 -0.25 5.00
C ALA A 20 -4.90 -1.29 5.16
N SER A 21 -4.28 -1.33 6.32
CA SER A 21 -3.13 -2.18 6.60
C SER A 21 -3.04 -2.48 8.09
N VAL A 22 -2.60 -3.68 8.41
CA VAL A 22 -2.20 -4.08 9.77
C VAL A 22 -0.70 -4.33 9.77
N PHE A 23 0.00 -3.84 10.79
CA PHE A 23 1.45 -3.92 10.90
C PHE A 23 1.86 -4.21 12.35
N TYR A 24 2.49 -5.35 12.57
CA TYR A 24 3.13 -5.72 13.84
C TYR A 24 4.14 -6.83 13.64
N ALA A 25 5.03 -7.01 14.64
CA ALA A 25 6.06 -8.03 14.62
C ALA A 25 5.47 -9.45 14.77
N THR A 26 6.00 -10.38 14.00
CA THR A 26 5.65 -11.80 14.01
C THR A 26 6.95 -12.64 14.09
N PRO A 27 7.59 -12.73 15.28
CA PRO A 27 8.77 -13.56 15.45
C PRO A 27 8.44 -15.02 15.10
N LEU A 28 9.28 -15.67 14.29
CA LEU A 28 8.99 -17.02 13.76
C LEU A 28 8.72 -18.05 14.86
N ALA A 29 9.45 -17.96 15.99
CA ALA A 29 9.31 -18.92 17.09
C ALA A 29 7.95 -18.86 17.82
N SER A 30 7.21 -17.74 17.72
CA SER A 30 5.93 -17.52 18.39
C SER A 30 4.79 -17.19 17.42
N LEU A 31 5.03 -17.34 16.13
CA LEU A 31 4.03 -17.07 15.09
C LEU A 31 2.82 -18.02 15.25
N THR A 32 1.63 -17.45 15.19
CA THR A 32 0.36 -18.19 15.19
C THR A 32 -0.35 -18.08 13.85
N GLU A 33 -1.22 -19.06 13.55
CA GLU A 33 -2.07 -19.00 12.35
C GLU A 33 -3.01 -17.79 12.36
N ALA A 34 -3.49 -17.39 13.54
CA ALA A 34 -4.35 -16.21 13.67
C ALA A 34 -3.61 -14.93 13.24
N GLN A 35 -2.35 -14.77 13.60
CA GLN A 35 -1.52 -13.64 13.15
C GLN A 35 -1.24 -13.68 11.64
N TRP A 36 -1.04 -14.90 11.11
CA TRP A 36 -0.92 -15.11 9.67
C TRP A 36 -2.17 -14.62 8.94
N HIS A 37 -3.34 -15.09 9.37
CA HIS A 37 -4.62 -14.70 8.75
C HIS A 37 -4.88 -13.21 8.86
N ASP A 38 -4.68 -12.61 10.02
CA ASP A 38 -4.88 -11.18 10.24
C ASP A 38 -4.02 -10.32 9.28
N LEU A 39 -2.74 -10.63 9.16
CA LEU A 39 -1.81 -9.89 8.31
C LEU A 39 -2.04 -10.15 6.82
N ILE A 40 -2.30 -11.40 6.41
CA ILE A 40 -2.54 -11.74 4.99
C ILE A 40 -3.92 -11.23 4.55
N ASP A 41 -4.95 -11.44 5.36
CA ASP A 41 -6.32 -11.05 5.01
C ASP A 41 -6.42 -9.53 4.86
N SER A 42 -5.80 -8.76 5.75
CA SER A 42 -5.80 -7.31 5.68
C SER A 42 -4.92 -6.76 4.54
N ASN A 43 -3.67 -7.24 4.41
CA ASN A 43 -2.67 -6.61 3.55
C ASN A 43 -2.66 -7.13 2.10
N LEU A 44 -3.26 -8.28 1.82
CA LEU A 44 -3.22 -8.91 0.49
C LEU A 44 -4.60 -9.36 0.00
N LYS A 45 -5.33 -10.15 0.81
CA LYS A 45 -6.60 -10.72 0.40
C LYS A 45 -7.69 -9.65 0.23
N ALA A 46 -7.84 -8.75 1.20
CA ALA A 46 -8.83 -7.69 1.13
C ALA A 46 -8.63 -6.77 -0.09
N PRO A 47 -7.42 -6.27 -0.41
CA PRO A 47 -7.15 -5.54 -1.64
C PRO A 47 -7.61 -6.29 -2.91
N LEU A 48 -7.32 -7.59 -3.03
CA LEU A 48 -7.74 -8.39 -4.18
C LEU A 48 -9.27 -8.41 -4.35
N PHE A 49 -10.00 -8.74 -3.28
CA PHE A 49 -11.45 -8.85 -3.35
C PHE A 49 -12.16 -7.50 -3.44
N LEU A 50 -11.57 -6.42 -2.92
CA LEU A 50 -12.06 -5.07 -3.16
C LEU A 50 -11.90 -4.67 -4.63
N CYS A 51 -10.77 -4.98 -5.25
CA CYS A 51 -10.59 -4.78 -6.69
C CYS A 51 -11.61 -5.58 -7.50
N GLN A 52 -11.86 -6.85 -7.14
CA GLN A 52 -12.87 -7.68 -7.79
C GLN A 52 -14.27 -7.08 -7.68
N SER A 53 -14.67 -6.66 -6.47
CA SER A 53 -15.99 -6.07 -6.23
C SER A 53 -16.18 -4.71 -6.92
N ALA A 54 -15.10 -3.94 -7.09
CA ALA A 54 -15.12 -2.63 -7.74
C ALA A 54 -15.01 -2.71 -9.28
N LEU A 55 -14.72 -3.89 -9.83
CA LEU A 55 -14.26 -4.06 -11.22
C LEU A 55 -15.21 -3.46 -12.25
N SER A 56 -16.52 -3.75 -12.16
CA SER A 56 -17.52 -3.25 -13.12
C SER A 56 -17.64 -1.73 -13.09
N HIS A 57 -17.56 -1.14 -11.90
CA HIS A 57 -17.64 0.31 -11.73
C HIS A 57 -16.40 1.02 -12.27
N LEU A 58 -15.22 0.49 -11.99
CA LEU A 58 -13.95 1.04 -12.48
C LEU A 58 -13.83 0.90 -14.00
N ARG A 59 -14.30 -0.20 -14.60
CA ARG A 59 -14.35 -0.34 -16.06
C ARG A 59 -15.23 0.71 -16.72
N ALA A 60 -16.41 0.95 -16.15
CA ALA A 60 -17.35 1.94 -16.69
C ALA A 60 -16.79 3.38 -16.71
N THR A 61 -15.81 3.67 -15.88
CA THR A 61 -15.19 5.00 -15.74
C THR A 61 -13.78 5.07 -16.34
N GLN A 62 -13.24 3.97 -16.84
CA GLN A 62 -11.81 3.84 -17.18
C GLN A 62 -10.92 4.27 -15.99
N GLY A 63 -11.28 3.76 -14.81
CA GLY A 63 -10.75 4.20 -13.53
C GLY A 63 -9.32 3.77 -13.24
N THR A 64 -8.89 4.00 -12.00
CA THR A 64 -7.55 3.62 -11.56
C THR A 64 -7.56 3.03 -10.16
N ILE A 65 -6.65 2.09 -9.91
CA ILE A 65 -6.40 1.47 -8.61
C ILE A 65 -5.01 1.88 -8.14
N VAL A 66 -4.90 2.28 -6.87
CA VAL A 66 -3.62 2.51 -6.21
C VAL A 66 -3.54 1.68 -4.94
N ASN A 67 -2.54 0.80 -4.87
CA ASN A 67 -2.27 -0.02 -3.70
C ASN A 67 -1.17 0.62 -2.85
N ILE A 68 -1.41 0.80 -1.55
CA ILE A 68 -0.37 1.21 -0.61
C ILE A 68 0.41 -0.04 -0.21
N VAL A 69 1.56 -0.21 -0.86
CA VAL A 69 2.50 -1.29 -0.62
C VAL A 69 3.36 -0.97 0.62
N ASP A 70 4.64 -1.16 0.55
CA ASP A 70 5.65 -0.79 1.54
C ASP A 70 7.03 -1.08 0.95
N ILE A 71 8.08 -0.36 1.35
CA ILE A 71 9.46 -0.68 0.97
C ILE A 71 9.89 -2.07 1.47
N HIS A 72 9.27 -2.56 2.54
CA HIS A 72 9.48 -3.90 3.08
C HIS A 72 8.92 -5.03 2.21
N ALA A 73 8.22 -4.73 1.13
CA ALA A 73 7.92 -5.67 0.05
C ALA A 73 9.21 -6.16 -0.67
N GLN A 74 10.29 -5.39 -0.61
CA GLN A 74 11.58 -5.70 -1.23
C GLN A 74 12.74 -5.73 -0.23
N ARG A 75 12.58 -5.08 0.91
CA ARG A 75 13.59 -4.97 1.98
C ARG A 75 13.07 -5.64 3.24
N PRO A 76 13.51 -6.86 3.55
CA PRO A 76 12.97 -7.59 4.70
C PRO A 76 13.20 -6.82 6.01
N LEU A 77 12.16 -6.82 6.85
CA LEU A 77 12.22 -6.27 8.19
C LEU A 77 12.34 -7.43 9.19
N ARG A 78 13.28 -7.29 10.13
CA ARG A 78 13.47 -8.31 11.17
C ARG A 78 12.17 -8.54 11.95
N GLU A 79 11.89 -9.80 12.27
CA GLU A 79 10.71 -10.23 13.03
C GLU A 79 9.35 -9.93 12.35
N HIS A 80 9.32 -9.68 11.04
CA HIS A 80 8.10 -9.42 10.29
C HIS A 80 7.92 -10.42 9.14
N VAL A 81 8.02 -11.72 9.50
CA VAL A 81 8.04 -12.82 8.51
C VAL A 81 6.73 -13.02 7.76
N VAL A 82 5.63 -12.41 8.19
CA VAL A 82 4.33 -12.43 7.48
C VAL A 82 4.07 -11.12 6.75
N TYR A 83 4.32 -9.98 7.39
CA TYR A 83 4.04 -8.68 6.81
C TYR A 83 4.80 -8.42 5.50
N GLY A 84 6.11 -8.66 5.49
CA GLY A 84 6.93 -8.49 4.29
C GLY A 84 6.41 -9.29 3.10
N PRO A 85 6.21 -10.62 3.23
CA PRO A 85 5.57 -11.45 2.19
C PRO A 85 4.18 -10.97 1.76
N ALA A 86 3.32 -10.50 2.69
CA ALA A 86 2.02 -9.94 2.34
C ALA A 86 2.14 -8.70 1.44
N LYS A 87 3.05 -7.78 1.78
CA LYS A 87 3.31 -6.58 0.98
C LYS A 87 4.04 -6.91 -0.34
N ALA A 88 4.91 -7.92 -0.38
CA ALA A 88 5.49 -8.44 -1.61
C ALA A 88 4.42 -9.06 -2.52
N GLY A 89 3.48 -9.81 -1.94
CA GLY A 89 2.31 -10.32 -2.63
C GLY A 89 1.45 -9.19 -3.22
N LEU A 90 1.19 -8.12 -2.45
CA LEU A 90 0.46 -6.94 -2.93
C LEU A 90 1.20 -6.21 -4.06
N ALA A 91 2.53 -6.16 -4.00
CA ALA A 91 3.34 -5.60 -5.08
C ALA A 91 3.22 -6.44 -6.37
N MET A 92 3.23 -7.77 -6.26
CA MET A 92 3.00 -8.65 -7.41
C MET A 92 1.55 -8.56 -7.90
N LEU A 93 0.58 -8.54 -7.00
CA LEU A 93 -0.84 -8.35 -7.34
C LEU A 93 -1.06 -7.06 -8.14
N THR A 94 -0.42 -5.97 -7.76
CA THR A 94 -0.46 -4.69 -8.49
C THR A 94 -0.04 -4.87 -9.95
N ARG A 95 1.05 -5.58 -10.21
CA ARG A 95 1.54 -5.86 -11.57
C ARG A 95 0.63 -6.80 -12.35
N SER A 96 0.13 -7.85 -11.70
CA SER A 96 -0.79 -8.80 -12.31
C SER A 96 -2.08 -8.13 -12.73
N LEU A 97 -2.70 -7.35 -11.82
CA LEU A 97 -3.92 -6.61 -12.14
C LEU A 97 -3.70 -5.54 -13.23
N ALA A 98 -2.54 -4.88 -13.25
CA ALA A 98 -2.21 -3.92 -14.31
C ALA A 98 -2.18 -4.58 -15.69
N LYS A 99 -1.69 -5.81 -15.75
CA LYS A 99 -1.65 -6.60 -16.99
C LYS A 99 -3.04 -7.09 -17.42
N ASP A 100 -3.83 -7.56 -16.45
CA ASP A 100 -5.12 -8.19 -16.73
C ASP A 100 -6.25 -7.16 -16.98
N LEU A 101 -6.14 -5.97 -16.40
CA LEU A 101 -7.18 -4.94 -16.45
C LEU A 101 -6.92 -3.82 -17.46
N GLY A 102 -5.75 -3.78 -18.07
CA GLY A 102 -5.49 -2.88 -19.19
C GLY A 102 -6.24 -3.32 -20.46
N PRO A 103 -6.66 -2.39 -21.32
CA PRO A 103 -6.41 -0.95 -21.24
C PRO A 103 -7.43 -0.17 -20.39
N GLU A 104 -8.49 -0.80 -19.86
CA GLU A 104 -9.62 -0.09 -19.24
C GLU A 104 -9.28 0.51 -17.87
N ILE A 105 -8.42 -0.17 -17.08
CA ILE A 105 -8.09 0.25 -15.72
C ILE A 105 -6.58 0.26 -15.55
N ARG A 106 -6.04 1.36 -15.03
CA ARG A 106 -4.64 1.42 -14.59
C ARG A 106 -4.50 0.96 -13.14
N VAL A 107 -3.47 0.20 -12.84
CA VAL A 107 -3.19 -0.29 -11.49
C VAL A 107 -1.74 0.00 -11.13
N ASN A 108 -1.52 0.79 -10.08
CA ASN A 108 -0.20 1.17 -9.61
C ASN A 108 -0.08 1.02 -8.09
N GLY A 109 1.11 1.17 -7.57
CA GLY A 109 1.39 1.14 -6.14
C GLY A 109 2.25 2.30 -5.68
N VAL A 110 2.12 2.63 -4.41
CA VAL A 110 3.04 3.49 -3.67
C VAL A 110 3.65 2.66 -2.55
N ALA A 111 4.96 2.74 -2.38
CA ALA A 111 5.70 2.06 -1.32
C ALA A 111 6.28 3.09 -0.35
N PRO A 112 5.59 3.41 0.76
CA PRO A 112 6.08 4.32 1.77
C PRO A 112 7.30 3.77 2.50
N GLY A 113 8.15 4.68 2.98
CA GLY A 113 9.19 4.42 3.97
C GLY A 113 8.71 4.74 5.39
N ALA A 114 9.58 5.37 6.18
CA ALA A 114 9.22 5.84 7.52
C ALA A 114 8.38 7.14 7.40
N ILE A 115 7.08 7.01 7.56
CA ILE A 115 6.11 8.12 7.42
C ILE A 115 5.47 8.46 8.77
N LEU A 116 4.86 7.47 9.41
CA LEU A 116 4.25 7.62 10.73
C LEU A 116 4.90 6.63 11.69
N TRP A 117 5.06 7.07 12.91
CA TRP A 117 5.44 6.20 14.01
C TRP A 117 4.19 5.57 14.64
N PRO A 118 4.30 4.38 15.26
CA PRO A 118 3.20 3.83 16.07
C PRO A 118 2.72 4.83 17.13
N ASP A 119 1.44 4.80 17.50
CA ASP A 119 0.86 5.72 18.48
C ASP A 119 1.59 5.67 19.84
N ALA A 120 2.11 4.50 20.20
CA ALA A 120 2.96 4.33 21.40
C ALA A 120 4.36 4.96 21.25
N GLY A 121 4.69 5.49 20.06
CA GLY A 121 6.04 5.94 19.72
C GLY A 121 7.02 4.78 19.49
N ILE A 122 8.26 5.15 19.23
CA ILE A 122 9.41 4.24 19.18
C ILE A 122 10.56 4.85 20.00
N PRO A 123 11.50 4.05 20.52
CA PRO A 123 12.68 4.58 21.20
C PRO A 123 13.43 5.60 20.32
N GLU A 124 13.80 6.73 20.88
CA GLU A 124 14.48 7.83 20.17
C GLU A 124 15.73 7.36 19.40
N LYS A 125 16.51 6.47 19.99
CA LYS A 125 17.69 5.86 19.33
C LYS A 125 17.31 5.11 18.04
N LEU A 126 16.17 4.43 18.03
CA LEU A 126 15.68 3.70 16.86
C LEU A 126 15.19 4.70 15.80
N GLU A 127 14.45 5.70 16.19
CA GLU A 127 14.00 6.77 15.30
C GLU A 127 15.19 7.44 14.60
N GLN A 128 16.17 7.90 15.38
CA GLN A 128 17.38 8.50 14.84
C GLN A 128 18.17 7.54 13.93
N ALA A 129 18.22 6.25 14.25
CA ALA A 129 18.87 5.25 13.40
C ALA A 129 18.13 5.07 12.05
N ILE A 130 16.81 5.13 12.07
CA ILE A 130 15.97 5.09 10.86
C ILE A 130 16.21 6.35 10.01
N ILE A 131 16.19 7.52 10.62
CA ILE A 131 16.43 8.80 9.94
C ILE A 131 17.82 8.85 9.32
N ARG A 132 18.88 8.44 10.05
CA ARG A 132 20.26 8.38 9.51
C ARG A 132 20.42 7.47 8.30
N LYS A 133 19.60 6.41 8.20
CA LYS A 133 19.58 5.51 7.03
C LYS A 133 18.67 5.99 5.90
N THR A 134 18.02 7.12 6.07
CA THR A 134 17.20 7.77 5.04
C THR A 134 18.02 8.84 4.36
N SER A 135 18.18 8.79 3.06
CA SER A 135 19.06 9.74 2.32
C SER A 135 18.65 11.20 2.52
N LEU A 136 17.34 11.48 2.64
CA LEU A 136 16.83 12.83 2.90
C LEU A 136 16.90 13.24 4.38
N GLN A 137 17.45 12.42 5.28
CA GLN A 137 17.70 12.70 6.69
C GLN A 137 16.49 13.21 7.47
N ARG A 138 15.29 12.78 7.08
CA ARG A 138 14.03 13.07 7.78
C ARG A 138 13.04 11.92 7.60
N ALA A 139 12.06 11.83 8.49
CA ALA A 139 10.85 11.07 8.21
C ALA A 139 10.03 11.75 7.11
N GLY A 140 9.27 10.98 6.36
CA GLY A 140 8.27 11.53 5.46
C GLY A 140 7.00 11.92 6.23
N GLU A 141 6.06 12.52 5.52
CA GLU A 141 4.74 12.90 6.02
C GLU A 141 3.65 12.19 5.22
N PRO A 142 2.46 11.96 5.77
CA PRO A 142 1.32 11.41 5.02
C PRO A 142 1.05 12.17 3.72
N ALA A 143 1.29 13.48 3.71
CA ALA A 143 1.16 14.34 2.53
C ALA A 143 2.14 13.96 1.41
N ASP A 144 3.33 13.45 1.72
CA ASP A 144 4.30 12.99 0.72
C ASP A 144 3.75 11.77 -0.04
N VAL A 145 3.13 10.83 0.69
CA VAL A 145 2.46 9.65 0.10
C VAL A 145 1.23 10.07 -0.70
N ALA A 146 0.39 10.95 -0.15
CA ALA A 146 -0.83 11.42 -0.81
C ALA A 146 -0.54 12.12 -2.15
N LYS A 147 0.54 12.90 -2.23
CA LYS A 147 1.00 13.53 -3.49
C LYS A 147 1.39 12.50 -4.55
N ALA A 148 2.06 11.41 -4.16
CA ALA A 148 2.40 10.34 -5.10
C ALA A 148 1.15 9.59 -5.59
N VAL A 149 0.18 9.33 -4.69
CA VAL A 149 -1.11 8.77 -5.07
C VAL A 149 -1.83 9.70 -6.07
N LEU A 150 -1.90 10.99 -5.77
CA LEU A 150 -2.54 11.98 -6.63
C LEU A 150 -1.88 12.05 -8.02
N PHE A 151 -0.55 12.03 -8.08
CA PHE A 151 0.20 11.95 -9.34
C PHE A 151 -0.20 10.72 -10.16
N LEU A 152 -0.21 9.53 -9.57
CA LEU A 152 -0.58 8.30 -10.25
C LEU A 152 -2.04 8.30 -10.74
N VAL A 153 -2.92 8.93 -9.99
CA VAL A 153 -4.34 9.05 -10.33
C VAL A 153 -4.56 10.03 -11.48
N ARG A 154 -4.01 11.25 -11.36
CA ARG A 154 -4.35 12.39 -12.19
C ARG A 154 -3.38 12.67 -13.33
N ASP A 155 -2.08 12.58 -13.06
CA ASP A 155 -1.04 13.17 -13.92
C ASP A 155 -0.22 12.10 -14.67
N ALA A 156 -0.49 10.82 -14.45
CA ALA A 156 0.29 9.70 -15.00
C ALA A 156 -0.56 8.75 -15.89
N PRO A 157 -1.17 9.22 -16.98
CA PRO A 157 -2.10 8.41 -17.78
C PRO A 157 -1.43 7.24 -18.51
N TYR A 158 -0.12 7.28 -18.72
CA TYR A 158 0.65 6.23 -19.38
C TYR A 158 1.47 5.38 -18.39
N VAL A 159 1.10 5.40 -17.09
CA VAL A 159 1.74 4.63 -16.04
C VAL A 159 0.79 3.57 -15.51
N THR A 160 1.16 2.29 -15.63
CA THR A 160 0.47 1.16 -15.03
C THR A 160 1.48 0.07 -14.64
N GLY A 161 1.16 -0.73 -13.63
CA GLY A 161 2.03 -1.79 -13.11
C GLY A 161 3.26 -1.30 -12.32
N GLN A 162 3.37 -0.01 -12.03
CA GLN A 162 4.53 0.57 -11.36
C GLN A 162 4.29 0.74 -9.87
N ILE A 163 5.37 0.65 -9.10
CA ILE A 163 5.37 0.91 -7.66
C ILE A 163 6.41 2.00 -7.39
N ILE A 164 5.93 3.15 -6.93
CA ILE A 164 6.77 4.30 -6.61
C ILE A 164 7.14 4.27 -5.14
N ALA A 165 8.42 4.22 -4.83
CA ALA A 165 8.90 4.38 -3.47
C ALA A 165 8.81 5.86 -3.03
N VAL A 166 8.18 6.09 -1.88
CA VAL A 166 8.09 7.40 -1.22
C VAL A 166 8.73 7.23 0.17
N ASP A 167 10.04 7.18 0.20
CA ASP A 167 10.79 6.69 1.35
C ASP A 167 12.02 7.53 1.72
N GLY A 168 12.18 8.66 1.08
CA GLY A 168 13.34 9.53 1.28
C GLY A 168 14.68 8.91 0.90
N GLY A 169 14.66 7.89 0.02
CA GLY A 169 15.84 7.15 -0.41
C GLY A 169 16.28 6.05 0.58
N ARG A 170 15.43 5.66 1.52
CA ARG A 170 15.74 4.62 2.51
C ARG A 170 15.96 3.24 1.89
N SER A 171 15.25 2.90 0.83
CA SER A 171 15.37 1.61 0.15
C SER A 171 16.59 1.48 -0.75
N VAL A 172 17.26 2.57 -1.11
CA VAL A 172 18.48 2.56 -1.93
C VAL A 172 19.77 2.63 -1.11
N GLY A 173 19.69 3.05 0.17
CA GLY A 173 20.79 2.99 1.13
C GLY A 173 20.87 1.62 1.82
N TRP A 174 22.08 1.23 2.28
CA TRP A 174 22.35 0.00 3.07
C TRP A 174 22.84 0.34 4.47
#